data_8f4a028e230b3aad404dad467c2ea927
#
_entry.id   8f4a028e230b3aad404dad467c2ea927
#
_cell.length_a   1.000
_cell.length_b   1.000
_cell.length_c   1.000
_cell.angle_alpha   90.00
_cell.angle_beta   90.00
_cell.angle_gamma   90.00
#
_symmetry.space_group_name_H-M   'P 1'
#
loop_
_entity.id
_entity.type
_entity.pdbx_description
1 polymer ?
#
loop_
_entity_poly.entity_id
_entity_poly.type
_entity_poly.pdbx_seq_one_letter_code
_entity_poly.pdbx_strand_id
1 'polypeptide(L)'
;MLKFLSHLHTAIQTMNYPRHTIGPEAEYQALMQAGELKPDPDQAKAVASLERLYRVLVAYPEIRSQRNGFTFRNWWPTHFFPWFGKKLPLSQGIYLYGGVGRGKSMLMDLFFSVAPVTSKRRVHFHEFMLEIHARLKEAHDLAAEKRQRRGGRARNIDPIPMIARAIASEATLLCFDELQVTDIADAMVLTRLFKELFDQGVIVVATSNRPPDDLYKHGLNRQRFLPFIENIKEKLEIIPLEGPIDYRYNRLKGAETYYFPIDEESTAKLSATFFRLTDRRVEDRAKVPSETLSVQGRILFVPKAARGVAVFSFKRLCANPLGPADYLAIARTYHTVIMVAIPQFGQENNDQAKRFISFIDALYEYNVKFLCSAAVPPQLLYAGGEISFEFERTISRLIEMQSEDYLTRGHGKTVAG
;
A
#
# COMPACT_ATOMS: atom_id res chain seq x y z
N MET A 1 -28.18 40.38 -8.51
CA MET A 1 -27.50 39.17 -8.96
C MET A 1 -26.12 39.47 -9.54
N LEU A 2 -25.93 40.37 -10.47
CA LEU A 2 -24.63 40.76 -11.06
C LEU A 2 -23.65 41.40 -10.02
N LYS A 3 -24.11 42.17 -9.05
CA LYS A 3 -23.28 42.75 -7.98
C LYS A 3 -22.72 41.71 -7.01
N PHE A 4 -23.42 40.58 -6.81
CA PHE A 4 -22.96 39.49 -5.92
C PHE A 4 -21.84 38.67 -6.58
N LEU A 5 -21.90 38.50 -7.88
CA LEU A 5 -20.86 37.82 -8.67
C LEU A 5 -19.56 38.64 -8.75
N SER A 6 -19.67 39.98 -8.83
CA SER A 6 -18.48 40.84 -8.79
C SER A 6 -17.80 40.84 -7.40
N HIS A 7 -18.55 40.76 -6.33
CA HIS A 7 -17.99 40.67 -4.96
C HIS A 7 -17.34 39.31 -4.71
N LEU A 8 -17.88 38.21 -5.26
CA LEU A 8 -17.26 36.89 -5.16
C LEU A 8 -15.94 36.81 -5.97
N HIS A 9 -15.94 37.40 -7.17
CA HIS A 9 -14.74 37.48 -8.00
C HIS A 9 -13.65 38.34 -7.37
N THR A 10 -14.03 39.44 -6.74
CA THR A 10 -13.12 40.34 -6.01
C THR A 10 -12.65 39.67 -4.69
N ALA A 11 -13.52 38.96 -4.00
CA ALA A 11 -13.13 38.21 -2.78
C ALA A 11 -12.12 37.09 -3.07
N ILE A 12 -12.26 36.39 -4.19
CA ILE A 12 -11.30 35.39 -4.64
C ILE A 12 -9.96 36.03 -5.04
N GLN A 13 -9.96 37.25 -5.57
CA GLN A 13 -8.74 38.00 -5.95
C GLN A 13 -8.08 38.74 -4.78
N THR A 14 -8.81 39.06 -3.69
CA THR A 14 -8.27 39.77 -2.53
C THR A 14 -7.86 38.88 -1.36
N MET A 15 -8.17 37.57 -1.42
CA MET A 15 -7.62 36.63 -0.46
C MET A 15 -6.12 36.46 -0.71
N ASN A 16 -5.34 37.00 0.20
CA ASN A 16 -3.89 36.90 0.25
C ASN A 16 -3.48 35.46 0.62
N TYR A 17 -3.72 34.50 -0.30
CA TYR A 17 -3.18 33.15 -0.18
C TYR A 17 -1.66 33.22 -0.33
N PRO A 18 -0.90 32.52 0.51
CA PRO A 18 0.54 32.40 0.29
C PRO A 18 0.77 31.86 -1.13
N ARG A 19 1.55 32.60 -1.91
CA ARG A 19 1.74 32.47 -3.37
C ARG A 19 2.41 31.16 -3.85
N HIS A 20 2.37 30.04 -3.12
CA HIS A 20 3.03 28.78 -3.50
C HIS A 20 2.33 27.52 -2.95
N THR A 21 1.02 27.37 -3.13
CA THR A 21 0.42 26.04 -2.96
C THR A 21 0.30 25.39 -4.32
N ILE A 22 1.34 24.66 -4.70
CA ILE A 22 1.34 23.76 -5.85
C ILE A 22 0.45 22.58 -5.48
N GLY A 23 -0.63 22.36 -6.28
CA GLY A 23 -1.54 21.22 -6.06
C GLY A 23 -0.98 19.90 -6.61
N PRO A 24 -1.64 18.76 -6.32
CA PRO A 24 -1.24 17.45 -6.80
C PRO A 24 -1.03 17.37 -8.32
N GLU A 25 -1.85 18.06 -9.10
CA GLU A 25 -1.76 18.05 -10.55
C GLU A 25 -0.46 18.73 -11.03
N ALA A 26 -0.08 19.84 -10.45
CA ALA A 26 1.14 20.54 -10.83
C ALA A 26 2.41 19.77 -10.46
N GLU A 27 2.43 19.12 -9.28
CA GLU A 27 3.53 18.22 -8.89
C GLU A 27 3.64 17.02 -9.83
N TYR A 28 2.51 16.40 -10.20
CA TYR A 28 2.49 15.30 -11.16
C TYR A 28 3.04 15.74 -12.53
N GLN A 29 2.65 16.92 -13.02
CA GLN A 29 3.16 17.48 -14.27
C GLN A 29 4.67 17.77 -14.19
N ALA A 30 5.17 18.27 -13.08
CA ALA A 30 6.60 18.50 -12.87
C ALA A 30 7.40 17.19 -12.96
N LEU A 31 6.92 16.10 -12.35
CA LEU A 31 7.54 14.78 -12.45
C LEU A 31 7.53 14.23 -13.90
N MET A 32 6.45 14.51 -14.63
CA MET A 32 6.34 14.16 -16.05
C MET A 32 7.37 14.92 -16.90
N GLN A 33 7.51 16.23 -16.68
CA GLN A 33 8.46 17.08 -17.41
C GLN A 33 9.91 16.72 -17.08
N ALA A 34 10.18 16.31 -15.84
CA ALA A 34 11.50 15.82 -15.43
C ALA A 34 11.84 14.43 -16.01
N GLY A 35 10.87 13.76 -16.69
CA GLY A 35 11.06 12.41 -17.24
C GLY A 35 11.05 11.30 -16.17
N GLU A 36 10.69 11.63 -14.94
CA GLU A 36 10.60 10.68 -13.83
C GLU A 36 9.33 9.80 -13.91
N LEU A 37 8.29 10.31 -14.56
CA LEU A 37 7.04 9.60 -14.82
C LEU A 37 6.74 9.53 -16.32
N LYS A 38 6.10 8.43 -16.73
CA LYS A 38 5.54 8.29 -18.07
C LYS A 38 4.05 8.60 -18.05
N PRO A 39 3.48 9.12 -19.15
CA PRO A 39 2.05 9.35 -19.26
C PRO A 39 1.23 8.08 -18.99
N ASP A 40 0.29 8.18 -18.04
CA ASP A 40 -0.65 7.11 -17.72
C ASP A 40 -2.05 7.73 -17.60
N PRO A 41 -3.02 7.33 -18.44
CA PRO A 41 -4.37 7.87 -18.42
C PRO A 41 -5.10 7.64 -17.08
N ASP A 42 -4.85 6.51 -16.41
CA ASP A 42 -5.52 6.20 -15.15
C ASP A 42 -4.90 6.98 -14.00
N GLN A 43 -3.56 7.13 -13.99
CA GLN A 43 -2.91 8.04 -13.04
C GLN A 43 -3.36 9.49 -13.25
N ALA A 44 -3.47 9.95 -14.48
CA ALA A 44 -3.98 11.30 -14.77
C ALA A 44 -5.41 11.53 -14.24
N LYS A 45 -6.30 10.54 -14.39
CA LYS A 45 -7.66 10.59 -13.80
C LYS A 45 -7.60 10.62 -12.26
N ALA A 46 -6.75 9.79 -11.66
CA ALA A 46 -6.57 9.77 -10.20
C ALA A 46 -6.03 11.12 -9.69
N VAL A 47 -5.04 11.70 -10.37
CA VAL A 47 -4.49 13.02 -10.04
C VAL A 47 -5.56 14.11 -10.15
N ALA A 48 -6.39 14.10 -11.19
CA ALA A 48 -7.50 15.05 -11.32
C ALA A 48 -8.50 14.93 -10.17
N SER A 49 -8.75 13.73 -9.66
CA SER A 49 -9.62 13.51 -8.49
C SER A 49 -8.95 14.00 -7.19
N LEU A 50 -7.65 13.72 -7.02
CA LEU A 50 -6.86 14.22 -5.89
C LEU A 50 -6.78 15.77 -5.91
N GLU A 51 -6.67 16.38 -7.09
CA GLU A 51 -6.70 17.83 -7.24
C GLU A 51 -8.07 18.42 -6.85
N ARG A 52 -9.19 17.77 -7.21
CA ARG A 52 -10.52 18.19 -6.73
C ARG A 52 -10.60 18.15 -5.20
N LEU A 53 -10.13 17.05 -4.59
CA LEU A 53 -10.11 16.93 -3.13
C LEU A 53 -9.20 17.97 -2.50
N TYR A 54 -8.03 18.23 -3.08
CA TYR A 54 -7.11 19.29 -2.65
C TYR A 54 -7.79 20.66 -2.61
N ARG A 55 -8.53 21.03 -3.67
CA ARG A 55 -9.27 22.31 -3.71
C ARG A 55 -10.35 22.43 -2.65
N VAL A 56 -11.02 21.32 -2.33
CA VAL A 56 -11.95 21.26 -1.19
C VAL A 56 -11.22 21.50 0.13
N LEU A 57 -10.04 20.88 0.31
CA LEU A 57 -9.23 21.06 1.51
C LEU A 57 -8.67 22.48 1.66
N VAL A 58 -8.34 23.16 0.55
CA VAL A 58 -7.94 24.60 0.55
C VAL A 58 -9.07 25.48 1.09
N ALA A 59 -10.31 25.20 0.72
CA ALA A 59 -11.47 25.93 1.21
C ALA A 59 -11.88 25.54 2.66
N TYR A 60 -11.32 24.50 3.24
CA TYR A 60 -11.70 23.93 4.53
C TYR A 60 -11.39 24.80 5.76
N PRO A 61 -10.34 25.64 5.85
CA PRO A 61 -10.08 26.49 7.01
C PRO A 61 -11.20 27.44 7.37
N GLU A 62 -11.90 27.99 6.37
CA GLU A 62 -13.04 28.88 6.60
C GLU A 62 -14.23 28.12 7.20
N ILE A 63 -14.37 26.87 6.86
CA ILE A 63 -15.40 25.98 7.36
C ILE A 63 -15.15 25.60 8.83
N ARG A 64 -13.89 25.42 9.22
CA ARG A 64 -13.50 25.07 10.59
C ARG A 64 -13.58 26.23 11.59
N SER A 65 -13.35 27.46 11.14
CA SER A 65 -13.43 28.64 12.01
C SER A 65 -14.86 28.95 12.49
N GLN A 66 -15.89 28.49 11.77
CA GLN A 66 -17.31 28.63 12.14
C GLN A 66 -17.80 27.50 13.09
N ARG A 67 -16.92 26.64 13.58
CA ARG A 67 -17.26 25.38 14.25
C ARG A 67 -17.62 25.48 15.74
N ASN A 68 -17.73 26.66 16.31
CA ASN A 68 -18.28 26.82 17.65
C ASN A 68 -19.81 26.65 17.65
N GLY A 69 -20.29 25.41 17.54
CA GLY A 69 -21.68 25.06 17.80
C GLY A 69 -22.46 24.22 16.76
N PHE A 70 -21.91 23.89 15.60
CA PHE A 70 -22.66 23.12 14.60
C PHE A 70 -22.04 21.76 14.30
N THR A 71 -22.82 20.69 14.40
CA THR A 71 -22.46 19.35 13.93
C THR A 71 -22.44 19.32 12.41
N PHE A 72 -21.37 18.79 11.82
CA PHE A 72 -21.12 18.65 10.37
C PHE A 72 -22.25 17.93 9.60
N ARG A 73 -23.16 17.26 10.30
CA ARG A 73 -24.29 16.51 9.75
C ARG A 73 -25.26 17.34 8.88
N ASN A 74 -25.34 18.65 9.10
CA ASN A 74 -26.28 19.53 8.38
C ASN A 74 -25.59 20.47 7.38
N TRP A 75 -24.28 20.42 7.22
CA TRP A 75 -23.55 21.44 6.47
C TRP A 75 -22.87 20.93 5.19
N TRP A 76 -23.04 19.69 4.80
CA TRP A 76 -22.60 19.25 3.48
C TRP A 76 -23.48 19.97 2.45
N PRO A 77 -22.94 20.95 1.66
CA PRO A 77 -23.77 21.75 0.79
C PRO A 77 -24.24 20.92 -0.42
N THR A 78 -25.40 20.31 -0.29
CA THR A 78 -26.15 19.79 -1.42
C THR A 78 -26.58 20.91 -2.38
N HIS A 79 -26.35 22.20 -2.02
CA HIS A 79 -26.88 23.36 -2.73
C HIS A 79 -25.86 24.41 -3.19
N PHE A 80 -24.55 24.26 -2.99
CA PHE A 80 -23.64 25.39 -3.19
C PHE A 80 -22.85 25.42 -4.51
N PHE A 81 -23.06 24.49 -5.46
CA PHE A 81 -22.49 24.59 -6.81
C PHE A 81 -23.55 24.42 -7.92
N PRO A 82 -24.34 25.49 -8.24
CA PRO A 82 -25.29 25.45 -9.36
C PRO A 82 -24.62 25.46 -10.75
N TRP A 83 -23.31 25.68 -10.87
CA TRP A 83 -22.63 25.88 -12.15
C TRP A 83 -22.01 24.62 -12.77
N PHE A 84 -21.79 23.56 -12.03
CA PHE A 84 -21.40 22.29 -12.63
C PHE A 84 -22.66 21.46 -12.81
N GLY A 85 -23.26 21.55 -14.00
CA GLY A 85 -24.48 20.86 -14.39
C GLY A 85 -24.35 19.35 -14.42
N LYS A 86 -24.23 18.72 -13.28
CA LYS A 86 -24.57 17.35 -12.86
C LYS A 86 -24.17 17.26 -11.39
N LYS A 87 -25.09 16.82 -10.54
CA LYS A 87 -24.86 16.52 -9.12
C LYS A 87 -23.66 15.57 -8.99
N LEU A 88 -22.46 16.11 -8.77
CA LEU A 88 -21.34 15.32 -8.27
C LEU A 88 -21.57 15.22 -6.76
N PRO A 89 -21.82 14.05 -6.19
CA PRO A 89 -21.74 13.87 -4.77
C PRO A 89 -20.31 14.22 -4.37
N LEU A 90 -20.13 15.26 -3.55
CA LEU A 90 -18.84 15.57 -2.96
C LEU A 90 -18.47 14.41 -2.06
N SER A 91 -17.60 13.52 -2.54
CA SER A 91 -17.10 12.40 -1.77
C SER A 91 -16.27 12.90 -0.59
N GLN A 92 -16.39 12.24 0.57
CA GLN A 92 -15.58 12.55 1.77
C GLN A 92 -14.14 12.02 1.65
N GLY A 93 -13.70 11.68 0.44
CA GLY A 93 -12.36 11.20 0.19
C GLY A 93 -12.25 10.36 -1.07
N ILE A 94 -11.16 9.60 -1.18
CA ILE A 94 -10.81 8.84 -2.38
C ILE A 94 -10.34 7.44 -1.99
N TYR A 95 -10.76 6.45 -2.74
CA TYR A 95 -10.29 5.07 -2.67
C TYR A 95 -9.60 4.70 -3.99
N LEU A 96 -8.27 4.65 -3.97
CA LEU A 96 -7.44 4.25 -5.11
C LEU A 96 -7.20 2.75 -5.07
N TYR A 97 -7.62 2.02 -6.10
CA TYR A 97 -7.34 0.59 -6.13
C TYR A 97 -6.74 0.15 -7.47
N GLY A 98 -6.07 -0.98 -7.45
CA GLY A 98 -5.45 -1.57 -8.63
C GLY A 98 -4.30 -2.48 -8.27
N GLY A 99 -3.75 -3.16 -9.26
CA GLY A 99 -2.60 -4.05 -9.09
C GLY A 99 -1.41 -3.38 -8.40
N VAL A 100 -0.50 -4.19 -7.91
CA VAL A 100 0.76 -3.71 -7.34
C VAL A 100 1.60 -3.05 -8.45
N GLY A 101 2.29 -1.94 -8.16
CA GLY A 101 3.11 -1.24 -9.18
C GLY A 101 2.40 -0.17 -9.99
N ARG A 102 1.13 0.09 -9.75
CA ARG A 102 0.33 1.08 -10.48
C ARG A 102 0.54 2.53 -10.05
N GLY A 103 1.45 2.77 -9.12
CA GLY A 103 1.73 4.13 -8.65
C GLY A 103 0.81 4.63 -7.55
N LYS A 104 -0.04 3.77 -6.93
CA LYS A 104 -0.94 4.16 -5.84
C LYS A 104 -0.24 4.89 -4.71
N SER A 105 0.85 4.31 -4.18
CA SER A 105 1.62 4.90 -3.08
C SER A 105 2.31 6.20 -3.50
N MET A 106 2.79 6.28 -4.74
CA MET A 106 3.37 7.50 -5.30
C MET A 106 2.32 8.62 -5.38
N LEU A 107 1.12 8.34 -5.89
CA LEU A 107 0.01 9.30 -5.92
C LEU A 107 -0.43 9.73 -4.53
N MET A 108 -0.41 8.80 -3.56
CA MET A 108 -0.66 9.10 -2.15
C MET A 108 0.43 10.01 -1.57
N ASP A 109 1.73 9.73 -1.84
CA ASP A 109 2.87 10.55 -1.43
C ASP A 109 2.72 11.97 -1.94
N LEU A 110 2.45 12.10 -3.24
CA LEU A 110 2.28 13.36 -3.93
C LEU A 110 1.13 14.18 -3.30
N PHE A 111 -0.05 13.56 -3.11
CA PHE A 111 -1.18 14.23 -2.50
C PHE A 111 -0.91 14.61 -1.03
N PHE A 112 -0.38 13.67 -0.24
CA PHE A 112 -0.14 13.90 1.18
C PHE A 112 0.88 15.02 1.43
N SER A 113 1.91 15.12 0.59
CA SER A 113 2.93 16.18 0.72
C SER A 113 2.33 17.58 0.60
N VAL A 114 1.45 17.78 -0.40
CA VAL A 114 0.86 19.09 -0.72
C VAL A 114 -0.45 19.39 -0.01
N ALA A 115 -1.11 18.39 0.62
CA ALA A 115 -2.41 18.57 1.27
C ALA A 115 -2.39 19.72 2.29
N PRO A 116 -3.26 20.75 2.15
CA PRO A 116 -3.18 22.03 2.86
C PRO A 116 -3.83 21.97 4.25
N VAL A 117 -3.68 20.86 4.96
CA VAL A 117 -4.21 20.65 6.31
C VAL A 117 -3.09 20.32 7.29
N THR A 118 -3.11 20.96 8.46
CA THR A 118 -2.08 20.74 9.49
C THR A 118 -2.29 19.43 10.25
N SER A 119 -3.54 19.04 10.48
CA SER A 119 -3.90 17.79 11.15
C SER A 119 -4.14 16.69 10.12
N LYS A 120 -3.06 16.18 9.53
CA LYS A 120 -3.08 15.05 8.59
C LYS A 120 -2.22 13.91 9.10
N ARG A 121 -2.69 12.70 8.89
CA ARG A 121 -2.00 11.48 9.30
C ARG A 121 -1.97 10.47 8.16
N ARG A 122 -0.81 9.86 7.93
CA ARG A 122 -0.63 8.75 7.02
C ARG A 122 -0.12 7.55 7.79
N VAL A 123 -0.69 6.39 7.55
CA VAL A 123 -0.40 5.17 8.29
C VAL A 123 -0.72 3.94 7.42
N HIS A 124 0.04 2.88 7.57
CA HIS A 124 -0.36 1.60 7.02
C HIS A 124 -1.62 1.09 7.73
N PHE A 125 -2.56 0.57 6.93
CA PHE A 125 -3.87 0.17 7.47
C PHE A 125 -3.76 -0.87 8.60
N HIS A 126 -2.82 -1.80 8.48
CA HIS A 126 -2.57 -2.79 9.52
C HIS A 126 -2.11 -2.15 10.85
N GLU A 127 -1.20 -1.17 10.80
CA GLU A 127 -0.73 -0.45 12.00
C GLU A 127 -1.86 0.34 12.66
N PHE A 128 -2.71 0.96 11.82
CA PHE A 128 -3.89 1.63 12.34
C PHE A 128 -4.82 0.68 13.08
N MET A 129 -5.07 -0.54 12.55
CA MET A 129 -5.92 -1.53 13.22
C MET A 129 -5.32 -2.03 14.53
N LEU A 130 -4.00 -2.22 14.62
CA LEU A 130 -3.32 -2.54 15.88
C LEU A 130 -3.55 -1.45 16.93
N GLU A 131 -3.45 -0.19 16.55
CA GLU A 131 -3.73 0.93 17.44
C GLU A 131 -5.20 0.94 17.90
N ILE A 132 -6.15 0.71 16.98
CA ILE A 132 -7.58 0.66 17.32
C ILE A 132 -7.86 -0.45 18.33
N HIS A 133 -7.28 -1.65 18.14
CA HIS A 133 -7.44 -2.74 19.10
C HIS A 133 -6.83 -2.42 20.46
N ALA A 134 -5.69 -1.73 20.50
CA ALA A 134 -5.09 -1.28 21.75
C ALA A 134 -6.00 -0.27 22.49
N ARG A 135 -6.54 0.74 21.78
CA ARG A 135 -7.49 1.73 22.34
C ARG A 135 -8.79 1.06 22.81
N LEU A 136 -9.29 0.07 22.08
CA LEU A 136 -10.48 -0.70 22.48
C LEU A 136 -10.23 -1.48 23.77
N LYS A 137 -9.09 -2.16 23.88
CA LYS A 137 -8.71 -2.90 25.08
C LYS A 137 -8.61 -1.98 26.27
N GLU A 138 -7.91 -0.87 26.17
CA GLU A 138 -7.79 0.12 27.23
C GLU A 138 -9.16 0.65 27.69
N ALA A 139 -10.05 0.97 26.75
CA ALA A 139 -11.40 1.42 27.06
C ALA A 139 -12.21 0.34 27.80
N HIS A 140 -12.07 -0.92 27.44
CA HIS A 140 -12.72 -2.04 28.11
C HIS A 140 -12.17 -2.27 29.52
N ASP A 141 -10.85 -2.19 29.71
CA ASP A 141 -10.18 -2.34 31.01
C ASP A 141 -10.64 -1.24 31.99
N LEU A 142 -10.65 0.01 31.52
CA LEU A 142 -11.16 1.17 32.30
C LEU A 142 -12.66 1.03 32.65
N ALA A 143 -13.47 0.49 31.73
CA ALA A 143 -14.89 0.26 31.99
C ALA A 143 -15.09 -0.86 33.03
N ALA A 144 -14.29 -1.91 32.99
CA ALA A 144 -14.30 -3.01 33.95
C ALA A 144 -13.92 -2.53 35.36
N GLU A 145 -12.86 -1.72 35.50
CA GLU A 145 -12.46 -1.12 36.78
C GLU A 145 -13.57 -0.22 37.37
N LYS A 146 -14.16 0.65 36.54
CA LYS A 146 -15.27 1.51 36.96
C LYS A 146 -16.50 0.71 37.42
N ARG A 147 -16.77 -0.42 36.75
CA ARG A 147 -17.86 -1.33 37.11
C ARG A 147 -17.60 -2.00 38.46
N GLN A 148 -16.37 -2.44 38.71
CA GLN A 148 -15.95 -3.03 39.98
C GLN A 148 -16.11 -2.03 41.14
N ARG A 149 -15.64 -0.77 40.96
CA ARG A 149 -15.75 0.28 41.95
C ARG A 149 -17.18 0.72 42.25
N ARG A 150 -18.14 0.57 41.32
CA ARG A 150 -19.56 0.97 41.45
C ARG A 150 -20.52 -0.16 41.72
N GLY A 151 -20.05 -1.30 42.22
CA GLY A 151 -20.91 -2.45 42.60
C GLY A 151 -21.76 -3.03 41.43
N GLY A 152 -21.22 -3.06 40.23
CA GLY A 152 -21.87 -3.69 39.06
C GLY A 152 -22.92 -2.84 38.31
N ARG A 153 -23.26 -1.64 38.77
CA ARG A 153 -24.33 -0.78 38.20
C ARG A 153 -23.90 0.13 37.04
N ALA A 154 -22.65 0.02 36.52
CA ALA A 154 -22.19 0.85 35.39
C ALA A 154 -22.76 0.33 34.06
N ARG A 155 -23.34 1.22 33.24
CA ARG A 155 -23.77 0.93 31.86
C ARG A 155 -22.57 0.51 31.01
N ASN A 156 -22.77 -0.50 30.19
CA ASN A 156 -21.80 -0.89 29.17
C ASN A 156 -21.84 0.18 28.06
N ILE A 157 -20.87 1.10 28.11
CA ILE A 157 -20.75 2.17 27.10
C ILE A 157 -19.92 1.61 25.95
N ASP A 158 -20.45 1.75 24.75
CA ASP A 158 -19.71 1.42 23.53
C ASP A 158 -18.50 2.36 23.36
N PRO A 159 -17.26 1.85 23.30
CA PRO A 159 -16.07 2.68 23.18
C PRO A 159 -15.83 3.26 21.78
N ILE A 160 -16.40 2.67 20.72
CA ILE A 160 -16.11 3.05 19.33
C ILE A 160 -16.39 4.54 19.05
N PRO A 161 -17.55 5.12 19.43
CA PRO A 161 -17.79 6.54 19.18
C PRO A 161 -16.81 7.47 19.91
N MET A 162 -16.31 7.08 21.08
CA MET A 162 -15.31 7.84 21.82
C MET A 162 -13.96 7.79 21.11
N ILE A 163 -13.54 6.62 20.68
CA ILE A 163 -12.29 6.41 19.93
C ILE A 163 -12.34 7.18 18.60
N ALA A 164 -13.45 7.10 17.85
CA ALA A 164 -13.62 7.84 16.61
C ALA A 164 -13.51 9.36 16.81
N ARG A 165 -14.10 9.90 17.88
CA ARG A 165 -13.96 11.33 18.23
C ARG A 165 -12.52 11.72 18.56
N ALA A 166 -11.80 10.88 19.30
CA ALA A 166 -10.40 11.10 19.60
C ALA A 166 -9.58 11.18 18.31
N ILE A 167 -9.73 10.20 17.41
CA ILE A 167 -9.05 10.17 16.10
C ILE A 167 -9.43 11.40 15.26
N ALA A 168 -10.71 11.78 15.20
CA ALA A 168 -11.16 12.95 14.47
C ALA A 168 -10.61 14.28 15.03
N SER A 169 -10.27 14.32 16.32
CA SER A 169 -9.59 15.47 16.92
C SER A 169 -8.09 15.50 16.59
N GLU A 170 -7.47 14.34 16.38
CA GLU A 170 -6.06 14.18 16.02
C GLU A 170 -5.81 14.45 14.52
N ALA A 171 -6.73 14.01 13.65
CA ALA A 171 -6.56 14.11 12.20
C ALA A 171 -7.85 14.47 11.46
N THR A 172 -7.79 15.52 10.66
CA THR A 172 -8.85 15.91 9.71
C THR A 172 -8.75 15.07 8.44
N LEU A 173 -7.53 14.73 8.03
CA LEU A 173 -7.23 13.89 6.87
C LEU A 173 -6.50 12.63 7.33
N LEU A 174 -7.08 11.47 7.02
CA LEU A 174 -6.47 10.17 7.21
C LEU A 174 -6.12 9.55 5.85
N CYS A 175 -4.85 9.23 5.66
CA CYS A 175 -4.35 8.53 4.50
C CYS A 175 -3.95 7.11 4.91
N PHE A 176 -4.58 6.11 4.27
CA PHE A 176 -4.33 4.70 4.55
C PHE A 176 -3.58 4.04 3.40
N ASP A 177 -2.37 3.58 3.68
CA ASP A 177 -1.67 2.71 2.73
C ASP A 177 -2.14 1.26 2.91
N GLU A 178 -2.35 0.60 1.76
CA GLU A 178 -2.65 -0.83 1.67
C GLU A 178 -3.85 -1.28 2.50
N LEU A 179 -5.01 -0.62 2.32
CA LEU A 179 -6.25 -1.02 2.97
C LEU A 179 -6.60 -2.46 2.56
N GLN A 180 -6.42 -3.37 3.48
CA GLN A 180 -6.69 -4.80 3.35
C GLN A 180 -7.26 -5.34 4.64
N VAL A 181 -8.36 -6.08 4.56
CA VAL A 181 -9.03 -6.68 5.71
C VAL A 181 -8.96 -8.20 5.57
N THR A 182 -8.33 -8.85 6.53
CA THR A 182 -8.14 -10.32 6.55
C THR A 182 -8.69 -10.96 7.81
N ASP A 183 -8.82 -10.21 8.90
CA ASP A 183 -9.27 -10.70 10.20
C ASP A 183 -10.73 -10.32 10.47
N ILE A 184 -11.44 -11.22 11.17
CA ILE A 184 -12.84 -11.00 11.54
C ILE A 184 -13.01 -9.90 12.59
N ALA A 185 -12.06 -9.77 13.51
CA ALA A 185 -12.11 -8.74 14.54
C ALA A 185 -12.03 -7.35 13.91
N ASP A 186 -11.13 -7.17 12.93
CA ASP A 186 -11.02 -5.95 12.14
C ASP A 186 -12.32 -5.66 11.41
N ALA A 187 -12.87 -6.66 10.70
CA ALA A 187 -14.10 -6.50 9.93
C ALA A 187 -15.29 -6.02 10.78
N MET A 188 -15.40 -6.52 12.01
CA MET A 188 -16.51 -6.15 12.92
C MET A 188 -16.35 -4.72 13.48
N VAL A 189 -15.12 -4.27 13.72
CA VAL A 189 -14.84 -2.94 14.24
C VAL A 189 -14.97 -1.87 13.16
N LEU A 190 -14.45 -2.16 11.96
CA LEU A 190 -14.36 -1.21 10.84
C LEU A 190 -15.69 -0.60 10.42
N THR A 191 -16.73 -1.41 10.32
CA THR A 191 -18.08 -0.95 9.93
C THR A 191 -18.58 0.19 10.80
N ARG A 192 -18.35 0.08 12.11
CA ARG A 192 -18.82 1.06 13.09
C ARG A 192 -17.85 2.23 13.21
N LEU A 193 -16.57 1.94 13.23
CA LEU A 193 -15.53 2.96 13.35
C LEU A 193 -15.54 3.95 12.18
N PHE A 194 -15.57 3.44 10.94
CA PHE A 194 -15.56 4.31 9.76
C PHE A 194 -16.85 5.12 9.63
N LYS A 195 -18.00 4.55 9.99
CA LYS A 195 -19.25 5.31 10.07
C LYS A 195 -19.10 6.51 11.00
N GLU A 196 -18.59 6.28 12.21
CA GLU A 196 -18.38 7.38 13.18
C GLU A 196 -17.33 8.39 12.69
N LEU A 197 -16.24 7.95 12.06
CA LEU A 197 -15.21 8.84 11.49
C LEU A 197 -15.80 9.74 10.40
N PHE A 198 -16.60 9.19 9.48
CA PHE A 198 -17.27 9.97 8.45
C PHE A 198 -18.33 10.92 9.06
N ASP A 199 -19.08 10.48 10.06
CA ASP A 199 -20.04 11.33 10.78
C ASP A 199 -19.34 12.49 11.53
N GLN A 200 -18.08 12.31 11.95
CA GLN A 200 -17.22 13.37 12.51
C GLN A 200 -16.56 14.25 11.43
N GLY A 201 -16.76 13.97 10.15
CA GLY A 201 -16.21 14.74 9.04
C GLY A 201 -14.74 14.47 8.75
N VAL A 202 -14.22 13.31 9.11
CA VAL A 202 -12.87 12.89 8.73
C VAL A 202 -12.84 12.60 7.23
N ILE A 203 -11.83 13.15 6.56
CA ILE A 203 -11.57 12.91 5.13
C ILE A 203 -10.60 11.72 5.02
N VAL A 204 -10.94 10.76 4.15
CA VAL A 204 -10.18 9.53 4.01
C VAL A 204 -9.65 9.40 2.59
N VAL A 205 -8.34 9.18 2.45
CA VAL A 205 -7.73 8.72 1.20
C VAL A 205 -7.09 7.37 1.45
N ALA A 206 -7.50 6.35 0.70
CA ALA A 206 -7.04 5.00 0.90
C ALA A 206 -6.48 4.40 -0.39
N THR A 207 -5.39 3.65 -0.28
CA THR A 207 -4.88 2.79 -1.36
C THR A 207 -5.18 1.33 -1.05
N SER A 208 -5.50 0.54 -2.08
CA SER A 208 -5.72 -0.90 -1.95
C SER A 208 -5.29 -1.65 -3.22
N ASN A 209 -5.01 -2.93 -3.07
CA ASN A 209 -4.77 -3.81 -4.22
C ASN A 209 -6.08 -4.45 -4.73
N ARG A 210 -7.21 -4.16 -4.09
CA ARG A 210 -8.52 -4.75 -4.41
C ARG A 210 -9.60 -3.67 -4.52
N PRO A 211 -10.59 -3.87 -5.41
CA PRO A 211 -11.80 -3.06 -5.39
C PRO A 211 -12.55 -3.24 -4.06
N PRO A 212 -13.38 -2.28 -3.65
CA PRO A 212 -14.14 -2.38 -2.39
C PRO A 212 -14.92 -3.68 -2.26
N ASP A 213 -15.54 -4.16 -3.35
CA ASP A 213 -16.35 -5.38 -3.37
C ASP A 213 -15.54 -6.66 -3.10
N ASP A 214 -14.23 -6.64 -3.30
CA ASP A 214 -13.33 -7.76 -3.04
C ASP A 214 -12.64 -7.70 -1.67
N LEU A 215 -12.90 -6.65 -0.89
CA LEU A 215 -12.43 -6.60 0.49
C LEU A 215 -13.12 -7.70 1.31
N TYR A 216 -12.31 -8.44 2.06
CA TYR A 216 -12.79 -9.52 2.93
C TYR A 216 -13.66 -10.57 2.18
N LYS A 217 -13.39 -10.85 0.89
CA LYS A 217 -14.24 -11.65 -0.03
C LYS A 217 -14.57 -13.05 0.48
N HIS A 218 -13.63 -13.71 1.16
CA HIS A 218 -13.80 -15.06 1.70
C HIS A 218 -13.81 -15.08 3.24
N GLY A 219 -14.05 -13.93 3.85
CA GLY A 219 -14.02 -13.79 5.30
C GLY A 219 -15.26 -14.39 5.98
N LEU A 220 -15.04 -14.87 7.19
CA LEU A 220 -16.12 -15.42 8.03
C LEU A 220 -17.12 -14.31 8.39
N ASN A 221 -18.44 -14.61 8.27
CA ASN A 221 -19.51 -13.64 8.52
C ASN A 221 -19.42 -12.36 7.66
N ARG A 222 -18.98 -12.48 6.41
CA ARG A 222 -18.80 -11.36 5.46
C ARG A 222 -20.04 -10.45 5.35
N GLN A 223 -21.24 -11.00 5.53
CA GLN A 223 -22.50 -10.22 5.51
C GLN A 223 -22.49 -9.04 6.49
N ARG A 224 -21.83 -9.17 7.64
CA ARG A 224 -21.69 -8.09 8.62
C ARG A 224 -20.68 -7.01 8.22
N PHE A 225 -19.83 -7.32 7.24
CA PHE A 225 -18.86 -6.40 6.68
C PHE A 225 -19.40 -5.64 5.45
N LEU A 226 -20.42 -6.15 4.77
CA LEU A 226 -21.01 -5.47 3.61
C LEU A 226 -21.40 -4.01 3.87
N PRO A 227 -21.96 -3.63 5.04
CA PRO A 227 -22.26 -2.23 5.32
C PRO A 227 -21.01 -1.31 5.32
N PHE A 228 -19.81 -1.84 5.64
CA PHE A 228 -18.57 -1.09 5.48
C PHE A 228 -18.24 -0.83 4.01
N ILE A 229 -18.38 -1.85 3.16
CA ILE A 229 -18.17 -1.73 1.70
C ILE A 229 -19.12 -0.69 1.12
N GLU A 230 -20.40 -0.76 1.47
CA GLU A 230 -21.42 0.21 1.03
C GLU A 230 -21.08 1.62 1.49
N ASN A 231 -20.65 1.79 2.75
CA ASN A 231 -20.25 3.08 3.28
C ASN A 231 -19.02 3.66 2.56
N ILE A 232 -18.01 2.81 2.26
CA ILE A 232 -16.85 3.22 1.45
C ILE A 232 -17.30 3.68 0.06
N LYS A 233 -18.17 2.93 -0.61
CA LYS A 233 -18.67 3.26 -1.96
C LYS A 233 -19.55 4.51 -1.98
N GLU A 234 -20.29 4.77 -0.90
CA GLU A 234 -21.11 5.99 -0.77
C GLU A 234 -20.26 7.24 -0.46
N LYS A 235 -19.27 7.09 0.42
CA LYS A 235 -18.52 8.23 0.98
C LYS A 235 -17.24 8.55 0.21
N LEU A 236 -16.65 7.60 -0.49
CA LEU A 236 -15.40 7.80 -1.22
C LEU A 236 -15.61 7.72 -2.73
N GLU A 237 -14.87 8.52 -3.47
CA GLU A 237 -14.73 8.37 -4.91
C GLU A 237 -13.85 7.15 -5.19
N ILE A 238 -14.38 6.16 -5.89
CA ILE A 238 -13.69 4.90 -6.18
C ILE A 238 -12.98 5.03 -7.52
N ILE A 239 -11.64 4.95 -7.50
CA ILE A 239 -10.80 5.19 -8.68
C ILE A 239 -9.96 3.96 -8.97
N PRO A 240 -10.24 3.27 -10.09
CA PRO A 240 -9.40 2.18 -10.56
C PRO A 240 -8.10 2.70 -11.18
N LEU A 241 -7.01 2.00 -10.91
CA LEU A 241 -5.72 2.14 -11.56
C LEU A 241 -5.40 0.80 -12.25
N GLU A 242 -6.15 0.52 -13.34
CA GLU A 242 -6.16 -0.81 -13.99
C GLU A 242 -5.35 -0.87 -15.30
N GLY A 243 -4.68 0.21 -15.68
CA GLY A 243 -3.91 0.30 -16.93
C GLY A 243 -3.01 -0.92 -17.20
N PRO A 244 -2.67 -1.21 -18.45
CA PRO A 244 -1.97 -2.44 -18.85
C PRO A 244 -0.49 -2.49 -18.44
N ILE A 245 0.07 -1.41 -17.88
CA ILE A 245 1.51 -1.27 -17.69
C ILE A 245 1.89 -1.37 -16.21
N ASP A 246 2.64 -2.40 -15.83
CA ASP A 246 3.42 -2.38 -14.58
C ASP A 246 4.66 -1.51 -14.82
N TYR A 247 4.67 -0.28 -14.28
CA TYR A 247 5.81 0.66 -14.40
C TYR A 247 7.13 0.10 -13.84
N ARG A 248 7.07 -0.90 -12.97
CA ARG A 248 8.25 -1.61 -12.46
C ARG A 248 8.88 -2.47 -13.54
N TYR A 249 8.05 -3.05 -14.43
CA TYR A 249 8.55 -3.76 -15.61
C TYR A 249 9.40 -2.84 -16.48
N ASN A 250 8.96 -1.59 -16.73
CA ASN A 250 9.76 -0.65 -17.51
C ASN A 250 11.13 -0.37 -16.88
N ARG A 251 11.27 -0.47 -15.56
CA ARG A 251 12.55 -0.38 -14.86
C ARG A 251 13.40 -1.66 -14.96
N LEU A 252 12.76 -2.80 -15.24
CA LEU A 252 13.44 -4.08 -15.52
C LEU A 252 13.63 -4.31 -16.99
N LYS A 253 12.97 -3.55 -17.88
CA LYS A 253 13.07 -3.73 -19.33
C LYS A 253 14.52 -3.64 -19.81
N GLY A 254 14.97 -4.72 -20.46
CA GLY A 254 16.35 -4.83 -20.94
C GLY A 254 17.38 -5.17 -19.87
N ALA A 255 16.98 -5.39 -18.60
CA ALA A 255 17.88 -5.94 -17.61
C ALA A 255 17.78 -7.47 -17.59
N GLU A 256 18.93 -8.10 -17.61
CA GLU A 256 19.00 -9.53 -17.27
C GLU A 256 18.55 -9.72 -15.83
N THR A 257 17.89 -10.83 -15.55
CA THR A 257 17.42 -11.16 -14.20
C THR A 257 18.20 -12.33 -13.58
N TYR A 258 18.97 -13.03 -14.39
CA TYR A 258 19.82 -14.15 -13.98
C TYR A 258 21.26 -13.93 -14.46
N TYR A 259 22.18 -13.76 -13.54
CA TYR A 259 23.60 -13.51 -13.83
C TYR A 259 24.45 -14.71 -13.43
N PHE A 260 25.41 -15.06 -14.27
CA PHE A 260 26.44 -16.05 -13.98
C PHE A 260 27.72 -15.73 -14.78
N PRO A 261 28.91 -16.11 -14.31
CA PRO A 261 29.19 -16.69 -12.99
C PRO A 261 29.01 -15.71 -11.83
N ILE A 262 29.26 -16.17 -10.61
CA ILE A 262 29.28 -15.31 -9.41
C ILE A 262 30.60 -14.54 -9.45
N ASP A 263 30.55 -13.26 -9.79
CA ASP A 263 31.71 -12.36 -9.86
C ASP A 263 31.34 -10.94 -9.39
N GLU A 264 32.29 -10.04 -9.43
CA GLU A 264 32.07 -8.64 -9.06
C GLU A 264 31.14 -7.92 -10.05
N GLU A 265 31.19 -8.29 -11.34
CA GLU A 265 30.35 -7.69 -12.37
C GLU A 265 28.87 -8.02 -12.16
N SER A 266 28.54 -9.30 -11.94
CA SER A 266 27.18 -9.75 -11.64
C SER A 266 26.63 -9.10 -10.36
N THR A 267 27.47 -8.97 -9.35
CA THR A 267 27.11 -8.28 -8.09
C THR A 267 26.88 -6.78 -8.31
N ALA A 268 27.70 -6.12 -9.11
CA ALA A 268 27.53 -4.70 -9.45
C ALA A 268 26.24 -4.47 -10.24
N LYS A 269 25.92 -5.33 -11.24
CA LYS A 269 24.68 -5.26 -12.04
C LYS A 269 23.44 -5.42 -11.16
N LEU A 270 23.42 -6.41 -10.25
CA LEU A 270 22.32 -6.59 -9.30
C LEU A 270 22.17 -5.39 -8.35
N SER A 271 23.28 -4.84 -7.86
CA SER A 271 23.28 -3.66 -7.01
C SER A 271 22.72 -2.44 -7.77
N ALA A 272 23.18 -2.18 -8.99
CA ALA A 272 22.66 -1.09 -9.83
C ALA A 272 21.15 -1.24 -10.08
N THR A 273 20.69 -2.47 -10.33
CA THR A 273 19.27 -2.76 -10.52
C THR A 273 18.48 -2.52 -9.25
N PHE A 274 18.97 -2.90 -8.06
CA PHE A 274 18.34 -2.56 -6.79
C PHE A 274 18.13 -1.06 -6.62
N PHE A 275 19.18 -0.27 -6.84
CA PHE A 275 19.09 1.19 -6.70
C PHE A 275 18.13 1.80 -7.72
N ARG A 276 18.12 1.31 -8.97
CA ARG A 276 17.18 1.73 -10.00
C ARG A 276 15.73 1.41 -9.63
N LEU A 277 15.47 0.22 -9.07
CA LEU A 277 14.13 -0.19 -8.65
C LEU A 277 13.62 0.57 -7.42
N THR A 278 14.54 1.03 -6.56
CA THR A 278 14.20 1.70 -5.30
C THR A 278 14.28 3.22 -5.36
N ASP A 279 14.60 3.81 -6.54
CA ASP A 279 14.85 5.27 -6.74
C ASP A 279 15.86 5.83 -5.72
N ARG A 280 16.89 5.06 -5.44
CA ARG A 280 17.99 5.47 -4.55
C ARG A 280 19.25 5.64 -5.36
N ARG A 281 20.17 6.46 -4.87
CA ARG A 281 21.51 6.61 -5.46
C ARG A 281 22.47 5.56 -4.88
N VAL A 282 23.45 5.14 -5.67
CA VAL A 282 24.45 4.16 -5.24
C VAL A 282 25.25 4.66 -4.03
N GLU A 283 25.44 5.98 -3.93
CA GLU A 283 26.13 6.67 -2.81
C GLU A 283 25.37 6.46 -1.48
N ASP A 284 24.06 6.18 -1.53
CA ASP A 284 23.25 5.90 -0.34
C ASP A 284 23.30 4.42 0.11
N ARG A 285 24.25 3.64 -0.40
CA ARG A 285 24.38 2.19 -0.11
C ARG A 285 24.41 1.86 1.38
N ALA A 286 25.06 2.70 2.18
CA ALA A 286 25.13 2.55 3.64
C ALA A 286 23.80 2.88 4.35
N LYS A 287 22.87 3.58 3.69
CA LYS A 287 21.60 4.05 4.24
C LYS A 287 20.41 3.17 3.84
N VAL A 288 20.64 2.06 3.13
CA VAL A 288 19.55 1.13 2.80
C VAL A 288 19.08 0.45 4.09
N PRO A 289 17.82 0.59 4.50
CA PRO A 289 17.33 0.03 5.73
C PRO A 289 17.30 -1.51 5.68
N SER A 290 17.42 -2.12 6.85
CA SER A 290 17.02 -3.50 7.10
C SER A 290 15.57 -3.53 7.59
N GLU A 291 14.87 -4.62 7.32
CA GLU A 291 13.51 -4.85 7.79
C GLU A 291 13.41 -6.16 8.55
N THR A 292 12.31 -6.36 9.25
CA THR A 292 11.99 -7.61 9.93
C THR A 292 10.57 -8.06 9.59
N LEU A 293 10.37 -9.34 9.32
CA LEU A 293 9.06 -9.94 9.13
C LEU A 293 8.73 -10.83 10.31
N SER A 294 7.52 -10.71 10.83
CA SER A 294 7.01 -11.64 11.85
C SER A 294 6.39 -12.86 11.16
N VAL A 295 6.92 -14.04 11.43
CA VAL A 295 6.48 -15.31 10.83
C VAL A 295 6.24 -16.32 11.95
N GLN A 296 4.98 -16.63 12.21
CA GLN A 296 4.59 -17.64 13.23
C GLN A 296 5.29 -17.42 14.59
N GLY A 297 5.36 -16.17 15.06
CA GLY A 297 6.00 -15.82 16.33
C GLY A 297 7.54 -15.72 16.29
N ARG A 298 8.17 -15.93 15.14
CA ARG A 298 9.60 -15.73 14.89
C ARG A 298 9.85 -14.45 14.12
N ILE A 299 11.04 -13.90 14.24
CA ILE A 299 11.49 -12.72 13.48
C ILE A 299 12.41 -13.19 12.35
N LEU A 300 12.01 -12.93 11.12
CA LEU A 300 12.84 -13.09 9.93
C LEU A 300 13.50 -11.76 9.59
N PHE A 301 14.83 -11.71 9.65
CA PHE A 301 15.60 -10.51 9.35
C PHE A 301 15.86 -10.37 7.84
N VAL A 302 15.52 -9.20 7.29
CA VAL A 302 15.74 -8.80 5.90
C VAL A 302 16.89 -7.79 5.83
N PRO A 303 18.08 -8.18 5.32
CA PRO A 303 19.29 -7.34 5.43
C PRO A 303 19.20 -6.00 4.74
N LYS A 304 18.52 -5.97 3.60
CA LYS A 304 18.28 -4.76 2.82
C LYS A 304 16.90 -4.84 2.19
N ALA A 305 16.08 -3.86 2.46
CA ALA A 305 14.78 -3.72 1.81
C ALA A 305 14.44 -2.24 1.59
N ALA A 306 13.81 -1.95 0.47
CA ALA A 306 13.25 -0.64 0.19
C ALA A 306 12.16 -0.77 -0.89
N ARG A 307 11.04 -0.05 -0.72
CA ARG A 307 9.97 0.04 -1.71
C ARG A 307 9.48 -1.32 -2.24
N GLY A 308 9.41 -2.33 -1.37
CA GLY A 308 8.97 -3.68 -1.73
C GLY A 308 9.99 -4.50 -2.55
N VAL A 309 11.26 -4.08 -2.58
CA VAL A 309 12.39 -4.84 -3.11
C VAL A 309 13.27 -5.29 -1.95
N ALA A 310 13.51 -6.60 -1.83
CA ALA A 310 14.37 -7.17 -0.80
C ALA A 310 15.63 -7.83 -1.40
N VAL A 311 16.74 -7.74 -0.66
CA VAL A 311 18.02 -8.36 -1.05
C VAL A 311 18.45 -9.37 0.01
N PHE A 312 18.74 -10.59 -0.43
CA PHE A 312 19.22 -11.67 0.41
C PHE A 312 20.44 -12.34 -0.21
N SER A 313 21.27 -12.99 0.61
CA SER A 313 22.20 -13.98 0.13
C SER A 313 21.56 -15.36 0.14
N PHE A 314 21.96 -16.24 -0.77
CA PHE A 314 21.56 -17.65 -0.75
C PHE A 314 21.80 -18.30 0.63
N LYS A 315 22.98 -18.04 1.21
CA LYS A 315 23.35 -18.54 2.53
C LYS A 315 22.30 -18.22 3.59
N ARG A 316 21.74 -17.00 3.55
CA ARG A 316 20.74 -16.56 4.54
C ARG A 316 19.38 -17.24 4.35
N LEU A 317 18.94 -17.48 3.13
CA LEU A 317 17.61 -18.03 2.87
C LEU A 317 17.60 -19.56 2.79
N CYS A 318 18.61 -20.18 2.17
CA CYS A 318 18.55 -21.60 1.85
C CYS A 318 19.59 -22.44 2.61
N ALA A 319 20.71 -21.86 3.05
CA ALA A 319 21.65 -22.58 3.91
C ALA A 319 21.21 -22.58 5.39
N ASN A 320 20.45 -21.57 5.84
CA ASN A 320 19.81 -21.57 7.15
C ASN A 320 18.51 -22.39 7.14
N PRO A 321 18.07 -22.93 8.29
CA PRO A 321 16.88 -23.79 8.40
C PRO A 321 15.58 -22.97 8.37
N LEU A 322 15.33 -22.25 7.27
CA LEU A 322 14.05 -21.60 6.98
C LEU A 322 13.11 -22.60 6.29
N GLY A 323 11.81 -22.32 6.35
CA GLY A 323 10.78 -23.19 5.80
C GLY A 323 9.75 -22.46 4.93
N PRO A 324 8.75 -23.20 4.41
CA PRO A 324 7.74 -22.66 3.50
C PRO A 324 7.00 -21.42 4.03
N ALA A 325 6.72 -21.35 5.34
CA ALA A 325 6.06 -20.19 5.95
C ALA A 325 6.89 -18.90 5.84
N ASP A 326 8.23 -19.01 5.97
CA ASP A 326 9.15 -17.89 5.83
C ASP A 326 9.17 -17.39 4.38
N TYR A 327 9.22 -18.32 3.43
CA TYR A 327 9.22 -18.00 1.99
C TYR A 327 7.92 -17.39 1.52
N LEU A 328 6.78 -17.88 2.03
CA LEU A 328 5.47 -17.28 1.77
C LEU A 328 5.36 -15.85 2.36
N ALA A 329 5.92 -15.62 3.55
CA ALA A 329 5.94 -14.28 4.13
C ALA A 329 6.75 -13.31 3.26
N ILE A 330 7.92 -13.73 2.77
CA ILE A 330 8.74 -12.95 1.83
C ILE A 330 7.95 -12.68 0.53
N ALA A 331 7.37 -13.73 -0.06
CA ALA A 331 6.65 -13.62 -1.35
C ALA A 331 5.40 -12.74 -1.25
N ARG A 332 4.74 -12.66 -0.10
CA ARG A 332 3.60 -11.77 0.14
C ARG A 332 4.00 -10.32 0.34
N THR A 333 5.17 -10.10 0.95
CA THR A 333 5.62 -8.75 1.34
C THR A 333 6.34 -8.04 0.21
N TYR A 334 7.22 -8.76 -0.52
CA TYR A 334 8.07 -8.16 -1.52
C TYR A 334 7.65 -8.55 -2.94
N HIS A 335 7.48 -7.55 -3.79
CA HIS A 335 7.17 -7.79 -5.21
C HIS A 335 8.41 -8.15 -6.04
N THR A 336 9.61 -7.84 -5.54
CA THR A 336 10.89 -8.17 -6.17
C THR A 336 11.86 -8.67 -5.12
N VAL A 337 12.49 -9.79 -5.39
CA VAL A 337 13.52 -10.37 -4.53
C VAL A 337 14.81 -10.52 -5.33
N ILE A 338 15.89 -10.03 -4.76
CA ILE A 338 17.25 -10.19 -5.30
C ILE A 338 17.99 -11.18 -4.42
N MET A 339 18.48 -12.28 -5.00
CA MET A 339 19.29 -13.27 -4.30
C MET A 339 20.70 -13.33 -4.89
N VAL A 340 21.69 -13.17 -4.04
CA VAL A 340 23.10 -13.26 -4.46
C VAL A 340 23.75 -14.58 -4.05
N ALA A 341 24.67 -15.05 -4.89
CA ALA A 341 25.55 -16.18 -4.66
C ALA A 341 24.82 -17.52 -4.50
N ILE A 342 24.01 -17.92 -5.49
CA ILE A 342 23.40 -19.24 -5.56
C ILE A 342 24.47 -20.24 -6.04
N PRO A 343 24.83 -21.27 -5.24
CA PRO A 343 25.81 -22.28 -5.64
C PRO A 343 25.21 -23.24 -6.67
N GLN A 344 26.05 -24.01 -7.33
CA GLN A 344 25.61 -25.22 -7.99
C GLN A 344 25.22 -26.26 -6.94
N PHE A 345 24.13 -26.99 -7.18
CA PHE A 345 23.62 -28.01 -6.27
C PHE A 345 24.05 -29.40 -6.71
N GLY A 346 24.22 -30.29 -5.74
CA GLY A 346 24.53 -31.68 -5.91
C GLY A 346 24.09 -32.49 -4.68
N GLN A 347 24.52 -33.74 -4.57
CA GLN A 347 24.11 -34.64 -3.48
C GLN A 347 24.48 -34.10 -2.09
N GLU A 348 25.58 -33.39 -1.96
CA GLU A 348 26.11 -32.86 -0.69
C GLU A 348 25.29 -31.71 -0.11
N ASN A 349 24.50 -31.02 -0.91
CA ASN A 349 23.68 -29.88 -0.48
C ASN A 349 22.19 -30.03 -0.85
N ASN A 350 21.70 -31.26 -0.91
CA ASN A 350 20.32 -31.60 -1.24
C ASN A 350 19.29 -30.89 -0.37
N ASP A 351 19.54 -30.73 0.93
CA ASP A 351 18.63 -29.98 1.83
C ASP A 351 18.52 -28.51 1.48
N GLN A 352 19.60 -27.91 0.99
CA GLN A 352 19.60 -26.54 0.53
C GLN A 352 18.85 -26.42 -0.80
N ALA A 353 19.02 -27.43 -1.69
CA ALA A 353 18.29 -27.52 -2.94
C ALA A 353 16.77 -27.66 -2.70
N LYS A 354 16.32 -28.49 -1.77
CA LYS A 354 14.90 -28.59 -1.38
C LYS A 354 14.33 -27.28 -0.85
N ARG A 355 15.09 -26.54 -0.03
CA ARG A 355 14.70 -25.22 0.43
C ARG A 355 14.62 -24.21 -0.72
N PHE A 356 15.57 -24.27 -1.65
CA PHE A 356 15.56 -23.41 -2.84
C PHE A 356 14.34 -23.69 -3.73
N ILE A 357 13.97 -24.97 -3.96
CA ILE A 357 12.74 -25.35 -4.65
C ILE A 357 11.53 -24.68 -3.98
N SER A 358 11.38 -24.86 -2.65
CA SER A 358 10.26 -24.29 -1.90
C SER A 358 10.23 -22.77 -1.95
N PHE A 359 11.38 -22.13 -1.97
CA PHE A 359 11.51 -20.68 -2.10
C PHE A 359 11.05 -20.21 -3.51
N ILE A 360 11.55 -20.82 -4.58
CA ILE A 360 11.14 -20.49 -5.95
C ILE A 360 9.66 -20.76 -6.17
N ASP A 361 9.12 -21.85 -5.62
CA ASP A 361 7.69 -22.16 -5.67
C ASP A 361 6.85 -21.04 -5.05
N ALA A 362 7.25 -20.54 -3.88
CA ALA A 362 6.57 -19.43 -3.22
C ALA A 362 6.64 -18.12 -4.03
N LEU A 363 7.80 -17.78 -4.59
CA LEU A 363 7.95 -16.59 -5.40
C LEU A 363 7.11 -16.67 -6.69
N TYR A 364 7.13 -17.83 -7.36
CA TYR A 364 6.38 -18.06 -8.59
C TYR A 364 4.87 -17.96 -8.38
N GLU A 365 4.34 -18.55 -7.31
CA GLU A 365 2.91 -18.49 -6.96
C GLU A 365 2.38 -17.07 -6.75
N TYR A 366 3.24 -16.17 -6.24
CA TYR A 366 2.90 -14.77 -5.98
C TYR A 366 3.38 -13.79 -7.07
N ASN A 367 3.84 -14.29 -8.23
CA ASN A 367 4.37 -13.49 -9.33
C ASN A 367 5.48 -12.51 -8.88
N VAL A 368 6.32 -12.92 -7.94
CA VAL A 368 7.45 -12.12 -7.46
C VAL A 368 8.53 -12.07 -8.52
N LYS A 369 9.04 -10.89 -8.84
CA LYS A 369 10.18 -10.74 -9.76
C LYS A 369 11.43 -11.22 -9.05
N PHE A 370 12.14 -12.16 -9.67
CA PHE A 370 13.32 -12.76 -9.10
C PHE A 370 14.56 -12.38 -9.90
N LEU A 371 15.53 -11.75 -9.22
CA LEU A 371 16.83 -11.43 -9.81
C LEU A 371 17.92 -12.15 -9.01
N CYS A 372 18.89 -12.74 -9.67
CA CYS A 372 19.89 -13.48 -8.93
C CYS A 372 21.27 -13.52 -9.61
N SER A 373 22.30 -13.84 -8.80
CA SER A 373 23.58 -14.32 -9.28
C SER A 373 23.79 -15.76 -8.86
N ALA A 374 24.24 -16.61 -9.78
CA ALA A 374 24.44 -18.03 -9.61
C ALA A 374 25.80 -18.49 -10.15
N ALA A 375 26.28 -19.63 -9.67
CA ALA A 375 27.55 -20.19 -10.10
C ALA A 375 27.55 -20.61 -11.57
N VAL A 376 26.39 -21.08 -12.05
CA VAL A 376 26.21 -21.66 -13.40
C VAL A 376 24.86 -21.26 -13.99
N PRO A 377 24.63 -21.42 -15.31
CA PRO A 377 23.32 -21.19 -15.93
C PRO A 377 22.21 -22.07 -15.30
N PRO A 378 20.93 -21.70 -15.45
CA PRO A 378 19.81 -22.41 -14.80
C PRO A 378 19.78 -23.91 -15.10
N GLN A 379 20.09 -24.29 -16.34
CA GLN A 379 20.08 -25.69 -16.81
C GLN A 379 21.12 -26.57 -16.11
N LEU A 380 22.20 -25.98 -15.63
CA LEU A 380 23.31 -26.66 -14.97
C LEU A 380 23.27 -26.47 -13.43
N LEU A 381 22.22 -25.84 -12.91
CA LEU A 381 22.16 -25.46 -11.50
C LEU A 381 22.09 -26.67 -10.56
N TYR A 382 21.58 -27.82 -11.04
CA TYR A 382 21.56 -29.10 -10.31
C TYR A 382 22.37 -30.15 -11.07
N ALA A 383 23.45 -30.63 -10.48
CA ALA A 383 24.37 -31.58 -11.10
C ALA A 383 23.89 -33.04 -11.06
N GLY A 384 22.67 -33.28 -10.50
CA GLY A 384 22.05 -34.60 -10.42
C GLY A 384 21.93 -35.13 -8.97
N GLY A 385 21.00 -36.06 -8.76
CA GLY A 385 20.70 -36.66 -7.47
C GLY A 385 19.22 -37.05 -7.31
N GLU A 386 18.82 -37.34 -6.08
CA GLU A 386 17.48 -37.88 -5.78
C GLU A 386 16.30 -36.94 -6.15
N ILE A 387 16.51 -35.60 -6.17
CA ILE A 387 15.48 -34.61 -6.42
C ILE A 387 15.54 -34.02 -7.83
N SER A 388 16.18 -34.72 -8.79
CA SER A 388 16.36 -34.23 -10.16
C SER A 388 15.04 -33.83 -10.81
N PHE A 389 13.99 -34.65 -10.68
CA PHE A 389 12.67 -34.37 -11.29
C PHE A 389 12.01 -33.12 -10.70
N GLU A 390 12.07 -32.94 -9.38
CA GLU A 390 11.52 -31.76 -8.72
C GLU A 390 12.32 -30.48 -9.09
N PHE A 391 13.63 -30.64 -9.24
CA PHE A 391 14.50 -29.53 -9.60
C PHE A 391 14.35 -29.11 -11.08
N GLU A 392 14.04 -30.03 -11.99
CA GLU A 392 13.70 -29.69 -13.38
C GLU A 392 12.51 -28.74 -13.50
N ARG A 393 11.49 -28.94 -12.66
CA ARG A 393 10.36 -27.99 -12.57
C ARG A 393 10.83 -26.60 -12.09
N THR A 394 11.76 -26.57 -11.14
CA THR A 394 12.32 -25.31 -10.62
C THR A 394 13.14 -24.60 -11.69
N ILE A 395 13.92 -25.32 -12.50
CA ILE A 395 14.64 -24.78 -13.66
C ILE A 395 13.66 -24.16 -14.67
N SER A 396 12.59 -24.88 -15.01
CA SER A 396 11.56 -24.39 -15.92
C SER A 396 10.93 -23.10 -15.42
N ARG A 397 10.61 -23.01 -14.13
CA ARG A 397 10.10 -21.77 -13.51
C ARG A 397 11.12 -20.64 -13.53
N LEU A 398 12.39 -20.91 -13.20
CA LEU A 398 13.45 -19.91 -13.28
C LEU A 398 13.61 -19.33 -14.68
N ILE A 399 13.46 -20.16 -15.72
CA ILE A 399 13.50 -19.72 -17.11
C ILE A 399 12.25 -18.89 -17.44
N GLU A 400 11.07 -19.35 -17.04
CA GLU A 400 9.83 -18.58 -17.23
C GLU A 400 9.85 -17.23 -16.49
N MET A 401 10.37 -17.19 -15.26
CA MET A 401 10.48 -15.97 -14.48
C MET A 401 11.39 -14.90 -15.12
N GLN A 402 12.22 -15.27 -16.09
CA GLN A 402 13.03 -14.34 -16.89
C GLN A 402 12.27 -13.79 -18.11
N SER A 403 11.16 -14.41 -18.49
CA SER A 403 10.39 -14.00 -19.66
C SER A 403 9.72 -12.65 -19.48
N GLU A 404 9.56 -11.93 -20.59
CA GLU A 404 8.86 -10.63 -20.61
C GLU A 404 7.43 -10.78 -20.10
N ASP A 405 6.74 -11.85 -20.49
CA ASP A 405 5.38 -12.14 -20.05
C ASP A 405 5.29 -12.30 -18.51
N TYR A 406 6.23 -13.02 -17.90
CA TYR A 406 6.24 -13.16 -16.45
C TYR A 406 6.58 -11.84 -15.74
N LEU A 407 7.54 -11.10 -16.27
CA LEU A 407 7.96 -9.82 -15.70
C LEU A 407 6.86 -8.76 -15.75
N THR A 408 5.91 -8.87 -16.67
CA THR A 408 4.74 -7.97 -16.77
C THR A 408 3.61 -8.33 -15.81
N ARG A 409 3.55 -9.57 -15.29
CA ARG A 409 2.48 -10.00 -14.36
C ARG A 409 2.50 -9.15 -13.09
N GLY A 410 1.32 -8.79 -12.60
CA GLY A 410 1.17 -8.10 -11.31
C GLY A 410 1.60 -8.99 -10.14
N HIS A 411 2.16 -8.41 -9.09
CA HIS A 411 2.47 -9.12 -7.86
C HIS A 411 1.19 -9.53 -7.13
N GLY A 412 1.13 -10.77 -6.67
CA GLY A 412 0.01 -11.35 -5.94
C GLY A 412 -0.27 -12.78 -6.39
N LYS A 413 -1.09 -13.49 -5.62
CA LYS A 413 -1.42 -14.89 -5.94
C LYS A 413 -2.22 -14.95 -7.24
N THR A 414 -1.76 -15.79 -8.19
CA THR A 414 -2.56 -16.09 -9.38
C THR A 414 -3.81 -16.82 -8.92
N VAL A 415 -4.98 -16.23 -9.12
CA VAL A 415 -6.25 -16.94 -8.97
C VAL A 415 -6.33 -17.85 -10.17
N ALA A 416 -6.11 -19.16 -9.97
CA ALA A 416 -6.47 -20.16 -10.96
C ALA A 416 -7.96 -20.00 -11.24
N GLY A 417 -8.30 -19.79 -12.50
CA GLY A 417 -9.67 -19.66 -13.00
C GLY A 417 -10.47 -20.96 -12.81
#